data_17e8b3c16b45f59fccb7bcd392689aec
#
_entry.id   17e8b3c16b45f59fccb7bcd392689aec
#
_cell.length_a   1.000
_cell.length_b   1.000
_cell.length_c   1.000
_cell.angle_alpha   90.00
_cell.angle_beta   90.00
_cell.angle_gamma   90.00
#
_symmetry.space_group_name_H-M   'P 1'
#
loop_
_entity.id
_entity.type
_entity.pdbx_description
1 polymer ?
#
loop_
_entity_poly.entity_id
_entity_poly.type
_entity_poly.pdbx_seq_one_letter_code
_entity_poly.pdbx_strand_id
1 'polypeptide(L)'
;MKKLILLFISIQLTQYSIAQQFISKGMIEYEVKTNVKKTMSGSSWGEMMKDKLPNYKTAYYTYTFSKNKSLYKFDHWENKDLLPEFFRQSDEKSVWYVDFEKDYFNMQKDVFGSSFNVSDSLRKINWKLSNENKIIAGYNCRKATGVIMDSIYVFAFYTDEITIPGGPCSINGLPGTILGMTIPRMYTSWMAIKIIKNENQTDIIEPSSTKNVFNLNKAYTTIIEKTKGWMTGSDADSRKWLDQLIWNVLL
;
A
#
# COMPACT_ATOMS: atom_id res chain seq x y z
N MET A 1 -1.70 -57.88 23.14
CA MET A 1 -1.99 -56.61 23.80
C MET A 1 -0.96 -55.48 23.45
N LYS A 2 0.35 -55.69 23.63
CA LYS A 2 1.38 -54.65 23.28
C LYS A 2 1.31 -54.14 21.83
N LYS A 3 1.06 -55.01 20.83
CA LYS A 3 0.95 -54.63 19.39
C LYS A 3 -0.31 -53.84 19.09
N LEU A 4 -1.42 -54.08 19.83
CA LEU A 4 -2.68 -53.33 19.71
C LEU A 4 -2.56 -51.94 20.28
N ILE A 5 -1.84 -51.76 21.39
CA ILE A 5 -1.54 -50.47 22.02
C ILE A 5 -0.69 -49.58 21.13
N LEU A 6 0.34 -50.16 20.46
CA LEU A 6 1.17 -49.44 19.50
C LEU A 6 0.40 -48.94 18.27
N LEU A 7 -0.57 -49.76 17.79
CA LEU A 7 -1.45 -49.36 16.70
C LEU A 7 -2.38 -48.19 17.08
N PHE A 8 -2.91 -48.23 18.31
CA PHE A 8 -3.76 -47.14 18.81
C PHE A 8 -3.00 -45.83 19.04
N ILE A 9 -1.73 -45.88 19.46
CA ILE A 9 -0.87 -44.70 19.62
C ILE A 9 -0.50 -44.10 18.25
N SER A 10 -0.29 -44.91 17.21
CA SER A 10 0.01 -44.42 15.88
C SER A 10 -1.18 -43.73 15.21
N ILE A 11 -2.42 -44.10 15.53
CA ILE A 11 -3.65 -43.46 15.01
C ILE A 11 -3.91 -42.10 15.70
N GLN A 12 -3.50 -41.94 16.94
CA GLN A 12 -3.65 -40.67 17.68
C GLN A 12 -2.66 -39.60 17.19
N LEU A 13 -1.49 -39.96 16.68
CA LEU A 13 -0.48 -39.03 16.17
C LEU A 13 -0.83 -38.41 14.80
N THR A 14 -1.76 -38.98 14.07
CA THR A 14 -2.19 -38.44 12.75
C THR A 14 -3.25 -37.35 12.81
N GLN A 15 -3.78 -37.04 13.99
CA GLN A 15 -4.90 -36.08 14.15
C GLN A 15 -4.49 -34.62 14.29
N TYR A 16 -3.21 -34.27 14.40
CA TYR A 16 -2.74 -32.89 14.54
C TYR A 16 -2.23 -32.27 13.23
N SER A 17 -2.75 -32.70 12.08
CA SER A 17 -2.54 -31.95 10.84
C SER A 17 -3.45 -30.72 10.89
N ILE A 18 -3.00 -29.62 11.49
CA ILE A 18 -3.60 -28.29 11.31
C ILE A 18 -3.40 -27.98 9.83
N ALA A 19 -4.40 -28.25 9.02
CA ALA A 19 -4.39 -27.84 7.63
C ALA A 19 -4.24 -26.31 7.59
N GLN A 20 -3.11 -25.85 7.07
CA GLN A 20 -2.86 -24.43 6.88
C GLN A 20 -3.92 -23.89 5.91
N GLN A 21 -4.85 -23.09 6.42
CA GLN A 21 -5.98 -22.61 5.63
C GLN A 21 -5.56 -21.33 4.91
N PHE A 22 -5.18 -21.48 3.65
CA PHE A 22 -4.82 -20.35 2.79
C PHE A 22 -6.03 -19.50 2.45
N ILE A 23 -5.87 -18.19 2.53
CA ILE A 23 -6.91 -17.21 2.21
C ILE A 23 -6.65 -16.67 0.82
N SER A 24 -7.58 -16.94 -0.11
CA SER A 24 -7.53 -16.45 -1.49
C SER A 24 -8.52 -15.35 -1.80
N LYS A 25 -9.45 -15.07 -0.87
CA LYS A 25 -10.50 -14.05 -1.01
C LYS A 25 -10.77 -13.37 0.33
N GLY A 26 -10.94 -12.07 0.31
CA GLY A 26 -11.24 -11.33 1.53
C GLY A 26 -11.02 -9.83 1.43
N MET A 27 -11.00 -9.21 2.59
CA MET A 27 -10.76 -7.79 2.75
C MET A 27 -9.80 -7.56 3.93
N ILE A 28 -8.88 -6.64 3.74
CA ILE A 28 -7.96 -6.17 4.78
C ILE A 28 -8.20 -4.67 4.96
N GLU A 29 -8.36 -4.26 6.21
CA GLU A 29 -8.40 -2.85 6.60
C GLU A 29 -7.01 -2.43 7.04
N TYR A 30 -6.50 -1.33 6.47
CA TYR A 30 -5.20 -0.76 6.80
C TYR A 30 -5.37 0.60 7.47
N GLU A 31 -4.68 0.77 8.60
CA GLU A 31 -4.37 2.08 9.14
C GLU A 31 -3.15 2.64 8.40
N VAL A 32 -3.27 3.85 7.86
CA VAL A 32 -2.20 4.55 7.13
C VAL A 32 -1.88 5.83 7.88
N LYS A 33 -0.67 5.89 8.44
CA LYS A 33 -0.20 7.01 9.25
C LYS A 33 0.94 7.75 8.57
N THR A 34 0.74 9.04 8.34
CA THR A 34 1.74 9.91 7.69
C THR A 34 2.12 11.06 8.60
N ASN A 35 3.41 11.34 8.75
CA ASN A 35 3.89 12.52 9.47
C ASN A 35 3.80 13.74 8.55
N VAL A 36 2.73 14.53 8.70
CA VAL A 36 2.42 15.69 7.85
C VAL A 36 3.51 16.76 7.92
N LYS A 37 4.00 17.07 9.12
CA LYS A 37 5.01 18.12 9.30
C LYS A 37 6.34 17.76 8.63
N LYS A 38 6.73 16.48 8.65
CA LYS A 38 7.96 16.01 7.96
C LYS A 38 7.80 15.97 6.44
N THR A 39 6.63 15.62 5.91
CA THR A 39 6.39 15.63 4.46
C THR A 39 6.46 17.04 3.88
N MET A 40 6.19 18.06 4.69
CA MET A 40 6.14 19.46 4.28
C MET A 40 7.37 20.27 4.69
N SER A 41 8.30 19.67 5.42
CA SER A 41 9.52 20.35 5.86
C SER A 41 10.38 20.77 4.66
N GLY A 42 10.93 21.99 4.72
CA GLY A 42 11.76 22.55 3.63
C GLY A 42 10.97 23.29 2.55
N SER A 43 9.64 23.41 2.65
CA SER A 43 8.88 24.30 1.80
C SER A 43 8.44 25.56 2.57
N SER A 44 8.51 26.72 1.94
CA SER A 44 8.06 27.99 2.56
C SER A 44 6.61 27.92 3.01
N TRP A 45 5.77 27.21 2.25
CA TRP A 45 4.38 26.99 2.60
C TRP A 45 4.23 26.05 3.81
N GLY A 46 5.04 25.00 3.89
CA GLY A 46 5.07 24.07 5.02
C GLY A 46 5.45 24.77 6.33
N GLU A 47 6.43 25.64 6.31
CA GLU A 47 6.80 26.42 7.49
C GLU A 47 5.67 27.40 7.91
N MET A 48 5.01 28.05 6.97
CA MET A 48 3.87 28.93 7.25
C MET A 48 2.68 28.19 7.86
N MET A 49 2.44 26.94 7.48
CA MET A 49 1.32 26.12 7.94
C MET A 49 1.64 25.22 9.14
N LYS A 50 2.89 25.18 9.58
CA LYS A 50 3.42 24.22 10.57
C LYS A 50 2.62 24.18 11.88
N ASP A 51 2.18 25.33 12.37
CA ASP A 51 1.42 25.44 13.62
C ASP A 51 -0.07 25.12 13.47
N LYS A 52 -0.57 25.15 12.24
CA LYS A 52 -1.98 24.86 11.90
C LYS A 52 -2.23 23.40 11.53
N LEU A 53 -1.18 22.62 11.27
CA LEU A 53 -1.28 21.24 10.84
C LEU A 53 -1.00 20.27 11.98
N PRO A 54 -1.71 19.14 12.05
CA PRO A 54 -1.40 18.08 12.99
C PRO A 54 -0.02 17.47 12.68
N ASN A 55 0.62 16.86 13.68
CA ASN A 55 1.87 16.12 13.45
C ASN A 55 1.68 14.93 12.52
N TYR A 56 0.55 14.26 12.66
CA TYR A 56 0.20 13.07 11.89
C TYR A 56 -1.20 13.19 11.31
N LYS A 57 -1.39 12.61 10.12
CA LYS A 57 -2.70 12.24 9.59
C LYS A 57 -2.83 10.74 9.63
N THR A 58 -3.99 10.25 10.05
CA THR A 58 -4.34 8.82 10.03
C THR A 58 -5.56 8.63 9.14
N ALA A 59 -5.43 7.78 8.15
CA ALA A 59 -6.48 7.39 7.22
C ALA A 59 -6.65 5.87 7.23
N TYR A 60 -7.85 5.40 6.98
CA TYR A 60 -8.17 3.99 6.83
C TYR A 60 -8.45 3.68 5.37
N TYR A 61 -7.92 2.54 4.93
CA TYR A 61 -8.06 2.05 3.57
C TYR A 61 -8.52 0.60 3.59
N THR A 62 -9.32 0.23 2.60
CA THR A 62 -9.70 -1.17 2.37
C THR A 62 -8.91 -1.76 1.21
N TYR A 63 -8.39 -2.97 1.42
CA TYR A 63 -7.78 -3.81 0.39
C TYR A 63 -8.63 -5.04 0.21
N THR A 64 -9.43 -5.07 -0.84
CA THR A 64 -10.27 -6.20 -1.20
C THR A 64 -9.55 -7.05 -2.23
N PHE A 65 -9.56 -8.38 -2.05
CA PHE A 65 -8.89 -9.29 -2.96
C PHE A 65 -9.72 -10.53 -3.25
N SER A 66 -9.64 -10.99 -4.48
CA SER A 66 -10.31 -12.21 -4.96
C SER A 66 -9.57 -12.78 -6.16
N LYS A 67 -9.26 -14.08 -6.14
CA LYS A 67 -8.46 -14.73 -7.18
C LYS A 67 -7.10 -14.01 -7.33
N ASN A 68 -6.81 -13.54 -8.55
CA ASN A 68 -5.56 -12.83 -8.88
C ASN A 68 -5.75 -11.31 -9.01
N LYS A 69 -6.77 -10.73 -8.35
CA LYS A 69 -7.09 -9.31 -8.44
C LYS A 69 -7.22 -8.68 -7.07
N SER A 70 -6.89 -7.39 -6.99
CA SER A 70 -7.11 -6.60 -5.78
C SER A 70 -7.58 -5.19 -6.09
N LEU A 71 -8.27 -4.60 -5.12
CA LEU A 71 -8.72 -3.21 -5.11
C LEU A 71 -8.34 -2.60 -3.77
N TYR A 72 -7.47 -1.60 -3.79
CA TYR A 72 -7.10 -0.80 -2.63
C TYR A 72 -7.69 0.60 -2.79
N LYS A 73 -8.46 1.04 -1.81
CA LYS A 73 -9.15 2.34 -1.85
C LYS A 73 -9.26 2.96 -0.47
N PHE A 74 -9.36 4.28 -0.44
CA PHE A 74 -9.67 5.06 0.75
C PHE A 74 -11.04 4.64 1.33
N ASP A 75 -11.14 4.62 2.65
CA ASP A 75 -12.37 4.36 3.40
C ASP A 75 -12.78 5.58 4.23
N HIS A 76 -12.01 5.93 5.26
CA HIS A 76 -12.32 7.09 6.11
C HIS A 76 -11.08 7.68 6.79
N TRP A 77 -11.25 8.85 7.40
CA TRP A 77 -10.26 9.51 8.24
C TRP A 77 -10.52 9.21 9.72
N GLU A 78 -9.45 9.06 10.52
CA GLU A 78 -9.58 9.03 11.98
C GLU A 78 -10.13 10.36 12.52
N ASN A 79 -9.57 11.49 12.09
CA ASN A 79 -9.93 12.84 12.49
C ASN A 79 -9.98 13.78 11.28
N LYS A 80 -11.09 13.74 10.55
CA LYS A 80 -11.29 14.53 9.32
C LYS A 80 -11.13 16.03 9.52
N ASP A 81 -11.64 16.56 10.63
CA ASP A 81 -11.73 17.99 10.89
C ASP A 81 -10.39 18.66 11.20
N LEU A 82 -9.36 17.87 11.53
CA LEU A 82 -8.00 18.37 11.76
C LEU A 82 -7.23 18.68 10.47
N LEU A 83 -7.77 18.27 9.31
CA LEU A 83 -7.09 18.39 8.02
C LEU A 83 -7.86 19.29 7.07
N PRO A 84 -7.22 20.35 6.53
CA PRO A 84 -7.81 21.14 5.44
C PRO A 84 -8.19 20.24 4.25
N GLU A 85 -9.25 20.60 3.53
CA GLU A 85 -9.81 19.81 2.44
C GLU A 85 -8.78 19.44 1.37
N PHE A 86 -7.92 20.37 0.97
CA PHE A 86 -6.90 20.13 -0.05
C PHE A 86 -5.86 19.05 0.33
N PHE A 87 -5.66 18.77 1.64
CA PHE A 87 -4.85 17.65 2.09
C PHE A 87 -5.56 16.30 2.01
N ARG A 88 -6.89 16.32 1.94
CA ARG A 88 -7.74 15.13 1.99
C ARG A 88 -8.14 14.62 0.62
N GLN A 89 -8.44 15.53 -0.32
CA GLN A 89 -9.02 15.21 -1.63
C GLN A 89 -8.24 14.14 -2.42
N SER A 90 -6.91 14.20 -2.40
CA SER A 90 -6.08 13.24 -3.11
C SER A 90 -6.23 11.83 -2.54
N ASP A 91 -6.26 11.69 -1.22
CA ASP A 91 -6.44 10.40 -0.56
C ASP A 91 -7.88 9.87 -0.73
N GLU A 92 -8.88 10.73 -0.52
CA GLU A 92 -10.31 10.37 -0.57
C GLU A 92 -10.74 9.81 -1.95
N LYS A 93 -10.08 10.24 -3.02
CA LYS A 93 -10.36 9.80 -4.39
C LYS A 93 -9.39 8.76 -4.91
N SER A 94 -8.47 8.28 -4.06
CA SER A 94 -7.45 7.33 -4.50
C SER A 94 -7.95 5.90 -4.54
N VAL A 95 -7.70 5.25 -5.67
CA VAL A 95 -8.05 3.85 -5.92
C VAL A 95 -6.92 3.19 -6.69
N TRP A 96 -6.51 1.99 -6.27
CA TRP A 96 -5.59 1.12 -7.00
C TRP A 96 -6.26 -0.20 -7.29
N TYR A 97 -6.36 -0.54 -8.54
CA TYR A 97 -6.74 -1.85 -9.02
C TYR A 97 -5.50 -2.58 -9.52
N VAL A 98 -5.37 -3.85 -9.19
CA VAL A 98 -4.28 -4.72 -9.65
C VAL A 98 -4.84 -6.02 -10.19
N ASP A 99 -4.36 -6.42 -11.37
CA ASP A 99 -4.56 -7.75 -11.95
C ASP A 99 -3.20 -8.45 -12.05
N PHE A 100 -2.93 -9.36 -11.11
CA PHE A 100 -1.64 -10.04 -11.00
C PHE A 100 -1.42 -11.06 -12.11
N GLU A 101 -2.48 -11.55 -12.75
CA GLU A 101 -2.38 -12.47 -13.88
C GLU A 101 -1.95 -11.75 -15.16
N LYS A 102 -2.44 -10.51 -15.33
CA LYS A 102 -2.09 -9.66 -16.47
C LYS A 102 -0.83 -8.81 -16.27
N ASP A 103 -0.20 -8.90 -15.11
CA ASP A 103 0.94 -8.04 -14.72
C ASP A 103 0.63 -6.55 -14.90
N TYR A 104 -0.53 -6.10 -14.39
CA TYR A 104 -1.13 -4.82 -14.72
C TYR A 104 -1.70 -4.13 -13.49
N PHE A 105 -1.61 -2.80 -13.45
CA PHE A 105 -2.33 -1.99 -12.48
C PHE A 105 -3.00 -0.76 -13.13
N ASN A 106 -4.08 -0.30 -12.49
CA ASN A 106 -4.75 0.95 -12.78
C ASN A 106 -4.90 1.74 -11.48
N MET A 107 -4.38 2.96 -11.45
CA MET A 107 -4.47 3.88 -10.34
C MET A 107 -5.27 5.11 -10.74
N GLN A 108 -6.19 5.51 -9.87
CA GLN A 108 -6.90 6.78 -9.97
C GLN A 108 -6.61 7.61 -8.73
N LYS A 109 -6.23 8.86 -8.91
CA LYS A 109 -5.93 9.80 -7.83
C LYS A 109 -6.28 11.23 -8.24
N ASP A 110 -6.70 12.06 -7.30
CA ASP A 110 -6.85 13.49 -7.55
C ASP A 110 -5.50 14.18 -7.27
N VAL A 111 -5.03 14.95 -8.23
CA VAL A 111 -3.80 15.72 -8.12
C VAL A 111 -4.10 17.14 -8.51
N PHE A 112 -4.03 18.06 -7.55
CA PHE A 112 -4.35 19.49 -7.74
C PHE A 112 -5.74 19.75 -8.36
N GLY A 113 -6.75 19.00 -7.90
CA GLY A 113 -8.12 19.12 -8.39
C GLY A 113 -8.36 18.53 -9.78
N SER A 114 -7.38 17.82 -10.33
CA SER A 114 -7.50 17.09 -11.60
C SER A 114 -7.40 15.58 -11.37
N SER A 115 -8.27 14.81 -12.01
CA SER A 115 -8.19 13.34 -11.98
C SER A 115 -6.96 12.88 -12.75
N PHE A 116 -6.10 12.12 -12.09
CA PHE A 116 -4.90 11.52 -12.62
C PHE A 116 -5.10 10.00 -12.67
N ASN A 117 -5.09 9.44 -13.86
CA ASN A 117 -5.27 8.01 -14.08
C ASN A 117 -3.98 7.43 -14.63
N VAL A 118 -3.38 6.49 -13.92
CA VAL A 118 -2.14 5.83 -14.33
C VAL A 118 -2.40 4.35 -14.52
N SER A 119 -1.99 3.85 -15.69
CA SER A 119 -2.19 2.47 -16.10
C SER A 119 -0.90 1.95 -16.71
N ASP A 120 -0.31 0.92 -16.10
CA ASP A 120 0.98 0.38 -16.51
C ASP A 120 1.15 -1.07 -16.03
N SER A 121 2.26 -1.70 -16.43
CA SER A 121 2.70 -2.97 -15.87
C SER A 121 3.11 -2.83 -14.40
N LEU A 122 3.00 -3.92 -13.64
CA LEU A 122 3.43 -3.95 -12.25
C LEU A 122 4.95 -3.69 -12.13
N ARG A 123 5.33 -2.93 -11.12
CA ARG A 123 6.74 -2.67 -10.84
C ARG A 123 7.42 -3.96 -10.38
N LYS A 124 8.53 -4.30 -11.00
CA LYS A 124 9.38 -5.40 -10.52
C LYS A 124 10.25 -4.90 -9.38
N ILE A 125 9.98 -5.39 -8.18
CA ILE A 125 10.70 -5.01 -6.98
C ILE A 125 11.63 -6.16 -6.58
N ASN A 126 12.92 -5.87 -6.47
CA ASN A 126 13.91 -6.84 -5.99
C ASN A 126 13.87 -6.86 -4.45
N TRP A 127 13.19 -7.88 -3.91
CA TRP A 127 13.04 -8.04 -2.48
C TRP A 127 14.19 -8.81 -1.85
N LYS A 128 14.76 -8.25 -0.77
CA LYS A 128 15.67 -8.95 0.12
C LYS A 128 14.90 -9.43 1.34
N LEU A 129 14.75 -10.74 1.49
CA LEU A 129 14.06 -11.34 2.62
C LEU A 129 14.96 -11.35 3.87
N SER A 130 14.35 -11.17 5.05
CA SER A 130 15.00 -11.21 6.35
C SER A 130 14.43 -12.36 7.19
N ASN A 131 15.13 -12.74 8.26
CA ASN A 131 14.65 -13.70 9.26
C ASN A 131 13.84 -13.03 10.38
N GLU A 132 13.64 -11.70 10.31
CA GLU A 132 12.81 -10.97 11.26
C GLU A 132 11.33 -11.26 11.01
N ASN A 133 10.63 -11.66 12.08
CA ASN A 133 9.19 -11.94 12.03
C ASN A 133 8.44 -11.01 12.99
N LYS A 134 7.19 -10.73 12.67
CA LYS A 134 6.27 -9.92 13.46
C LYS A 134 4.84 -10.44 13.31
N ILE A 135 4.07 -10.46 14.37
CA ILE A 135 2.64 -10.74 14.29
C ILE A 135 1.90 -9.45 13.96
N ILE A 136 1.10 -9.48 12.87
CA ILE A 136 0.26 -8.36 12.42
C ILE A 136 -1.15 -8.89 12.17
N ALA A 137 -2.15 -8.29 12.79
CA ALA A 137 -3.55 -8.70 12.69
C ALA A 137 -3.77 -10.21 12.92
N GLY A 138 -2.94 -10.84 13.78
CA GLY A 138 -3.01 -12.26 14.11
C GLY A 138 -2.23 -13.19 13.18
N TYR A 139 -1.56 -12.68 12.14
CA TYR A 139 -0.78 -13.46 11.17
C TYR A 139 0.72 -13.32 11.42
N ASN A 140 1.44 -14.41 11.23
CA ASN A 140 2.91 -14.38 11.28
C ASN A 140 3.45 -13.78 9.99
N CYS A 141 4.13 -12.65 10.09
CA CYS A 141 4.65 -11.90 8.95
C CYS A 141 6.17 -11.88 8.96
N ARG A 142 6.76 -12.16 7.82
CA ARG A 142 8.19 -12.12 7.58
C ARG A 142 8.58 -10.77 6.98
N LYS A 143 9.70 -10.20 7.41
CA LYS A 143 10.21 -8.93 6.89
C LYS A 143 10.89 -9.11 5.54
N ALA A 144 10.66 -8.13 4.66
CA ALA A 144 11.38 -7.95 3.41
C ALA A 144 11.75 -6.48 3.22
N THR A 145 12.84 -6.24 2.51
CA THR A 145 13.29 -4.90 2.13
C THR A 145 13.41 -4.82 0.62
N GLY A 146 12.80 -3.83 0.01
CA GLY A 146 12.88 -3.56 -1.42
C GLY A 146 13.28 -2.13 -1.71
N VAL A 147 13.61 -1.84 -2.97
CA VAL A 147 13.85 -0.48 -3.46
C VAL A 147 12.92 -0.23 -4.64
N ILE A 148 12.25 0.90 -4.62
CA ILE A 148 11.38 1.39 -5.70
C ILE A 148 11.87 2.75 -6.19
N MET A 149 11.54 3.10 -7.43
CA MET A 149 11.94 4.39 -8.03
C MET A 149 13.44 4.69 -7.80
N ASP A 150 14.28 3.66 -7.98
CA ASP A 150 15.76 3.65 -7.90
C ASP A 150 16.39 4.01 -6.54
N SER A 151 15.65 4.64 -5.63
CA SER A 151 16.26 5.14 -4.39
C SER A 151 15.39 5.08 -3.13
N ILE A 152 14.16 4.60 -3.24
CA ILE A 152 13.21 4.61 -2.12
C ILE A 152 13.16 3.23 -1.49
N TYR A 153 13.64 3.12 -0.27
CA TYR A 153 13.54 1.89 0.52
C TYR A 153 12.10 1.66 1.00
N VAL A 154 11.62 0.44 0.78
CA VAL A 154 10.36 -0.09 1.30
C VAL A 154 10.68 -1.21 2.27
N PHE A 155 10.22 -1.09 3.50
CA PHE A 155 10.27 -2.15 4.50
C PHE A 155 8.87 -2.76 4.61
N ALA A 156 8.75 -4.03 4.23
CA ALA A 156 7.47 -4.74 4.23
C ALA A 156 7.50 -5.92 5.20
N PHE A 157 6.34 -6.23 5.77
CA PHE A 157 6.05 -7.46 6.49
C PHE A 157 4.91 -8.16 5.77
N TYR A 158 5.14 -9.37 5.29
CA TYR A 158 4.19 -10.14 4.51
C TYR A 158 3.91 -11.51 5.14
N THR A 159 2.72 -12.04 4.88
CA THR A 159 2.34 -13.41 5.25
C THR A 159 2.02 -14.24 4.01
N ASP A 160 2.44 -15.49 4.00
CA ASP A 160 2.13 -16.48 2.96
C ASP A 160 0.79 -17.19 3.20
N GLU A 161 0.17 -16.98 4.37
CA GLU A 161 -1.17 -17.50 4.67
C GLU A 161 -2.27 -16.82 3.80
N ILE A 162 -2.00 -15.64 3.27
CA ILE A 162 -2.85 -14.94 2.31
C ILE A 162 -2.12 -14.94 0.97
N THR A 163 -2.64 -15.72 0.01
CA THR A 163 -1.89 -16.15 -1.17
C THR A 163 -1.72 -15.12 -2.28
N ILE A 164 -2.41 -13.97 -2.19
CA ILE A 164 -2.27 -12.92 -3.22
C ILE A 164 -0.95 -12.14 -3.03
N PRO A 165 -0.10 -12.03 -4.08
CA PRO A 165 1.25 -11.44 -3.95
C PRO A 165 1.23 -9.90 -4.01
N GLY A 166 0.38 -9.26 -3.20
CA GLY A 166 0.15 -7.83 -3.23
C GLY A 166 0.09 -7.17 -1.86
N GLY A 167 -0.32 -5.90 -1.86
CA GLY A 167 -0.45 -5.08 -0.66
C GLY A 167 -0.98 -3.68 -0.98
N PRO A 168 -0.82 -2.73 -0.06
CA PRO A 168 -1.22 -1.34 -0.27
C PRO A 168 -0.66 -0.74 -1.55
N CYS A 169 -1.44 0.13 -2.20
CA CYS A 169 -1.12 0.74 -3.48
C CYS A 169 -0.94 -0.33 -4.57
N SER A 170 0.15 -0.31 -5.31
CA SER A 170 0.53 -1.36 -6.29
C SER A 170 1.80 -2.10 -5.89
N ILE A 171 2.17 -2.08 -4.60
CA ILE A 171 3.35 -2.78 -4.10
C ILE A 171 3.08 -4.28 -4.09
N ASN A 172 3.99 -5.05 -4.73
CA ASN A 172 3.76 -6.47 -5.02
C ASN A 172 5.07 -7.28 -5.09
N GLY A 173 4.96 -8.56 -5.40
CA GLY A 173 6.09 -9.45 -5.74
C GLY A 173 6.70 -10.19 -4.55
N LEU A 174 6.09 -10.13 -3.35
CA LEU A 174 6.40 -11.02 -2.24
C LEU A 174 5.56 -12.30 -2.34
N PRO A 175 6.01 -13.42 -1.78
CA PRO A 175 5.26 -14.68 -1.81
C PRO A 175 4.11 -14.65 -0.78
N GLY A 176 3.15 -13.76 -0.97
CA GLY A 176 2.01 -13.54 -0.08
C GLY A 176 1.66 -12.06 0.07
N THR A 177 0.75 -11.77 0.99
CA THR A 177 0.19 -10.42 1.15
C THR A 177 0.97 -9.59 2.17
N ILE A 178 1.24 -8.34 1.82
CA ILE A 178 1.90 -7.36 2.69
C ILE A 178 0.88 -6.84 3.72
N LEU A 179 1.09 -7.15 4.99
CA LEU A 179 0.24 -6.69 6.09
C LEU A 179 0.80 -5.47 6.82
N GLY A 180 2.09 -5.24 6.71
CA GLY A 180 2.75 -4.05 7.24
C GLY A 180 3.73 -3.49 6.24
N MET A 181 3.78 -2.16 6.08
CA MET A 181 4.71 -1.50 5.20
C MET A 181 5.12 -0.14 5.77
N THR A 182 6.39 0.23 5.57
CA THR A 182 6.89 1.57 5.90
C THR A 182 7.80 2.05 4.79
N ILE A 183 7.57 3.29 4.37
CA ILE A 183 8.43 4.01 3.42
C ILE A 183 8.98 5.25 4.14
N PRO A 184 10.20 5.17 4.71
CA PRO A 184 10.74 6.24 5.57
C PRO A 184 10.84 7.59 4.87
N ARG A 185 11.21 7.60 3.58
CA ARG A 185 11.29 8.85 2.79
C ARG A 185 9.95 9.53 2.57
N MET A 186 8.84 8.78 2.62
CA MET A 186 7.47 9.33 2.57
C MET A 186 6.92 9.65 3.96
N TYR A 187 7.66 9.33 5.01
CA TYR A 187 7.21 9.45 6.41
C TYR A 187 5.85 8.77 6.66
N THR A 188 5.59 7.67 5.93
CA THR A 188 4.30 6.97 5.93
C THR A 188 4.48 5.51 6.27
N SER A 189 3.53 4.99 7.05
CA SER A 189 3.40 3.57 7.38
C SER A 189 1.98 3.08 7.13
N TRP A 190 1.87 1.85 6.69
CA TRP A 190 0.63 1.08 6.49
C TRP A 190 0.65 -0.10 7.42
N MET A 191 -0.42 -0.33 8.16
CA MET A 191 -0.54 -1.46 9.09
C MET A 191 -1.92 -2.08 8.96
N ALA A 192 -1.98 -3.36 8.63
CA ALA A 192 -3.23 -4.11 8.66
C ALA A 192 -3.73 -4.20 10.09
N ILE A 193 -4.96 -3.77 10.32
CA ILE A 193 -5.60 -3.79 11.64
C ILE A 193 -6.72 -4.84 11.72
N LYS A 194 -7.30 -5.21 10.57
CA LYS A 194 -8.39 -6.18 10.49
C LYS A 194 -8.32 -6.97 9.19
N ILE A 195 -8.59 -8.27 9.28
CA ILE A 195 -8.65 -9.17 8.12
C ILE A 195 -9.97 -9.92 8.17
N ILE A 196 -10.74 -9.84 7.11
CA ILE A 196 -12.05 -10.49 6.97
C ILE A 196 -11.93 -11.49 5.82
N LYS A 197 -12.01 -12.77 6.14
CA LYS A 197 -12.18 -13.83 5.14
C LYS A 197 -13.58 -13.74 4.55
N ASN A 198 -13.69 -13.71 3.24
CA ASN A 198 -14.99 -13.64 2.57
C ASN A 198 -14.99 -14.56 1.34
N GLU A 199 -15.42 -15.79 1.53
CA GLU A 199 -15.52 -16.79 0.46
C GLU A 199 -16.53 -16.39 -0.63
N ASN A 200 -17.53 -15.59 -0.26
CA ASN A 200 -18.54 -15.05 -1.17
C ASN A 200 -18.14 -13.73 -1.82
N GLN A 201 -16.86 -13.29 -1.66
CA GLN A 201 -16.38 -12.07 -2.31
C GLN A 201 -16.63 -12.15 -3.81
N THR A 202 -17.39 -11.17 -4.32
CA THR A 202 -17.65 -11.00 -5.76
C THR A 202 -16.36 -10.68 -6.51
N ASP A 203 -16.36 -10.86 -7.82
CA ASP A 203 -15.23 -10.52 -8.65
C ASP A 203 -14.93 -9.02 -8.52
N ILE A 204 -13.63 -8.70 -8.44
CA ILE A 204 -13.15 -7.33 -8.34
C ILE A 204 -13.23 -6.69 -9.70
N ILE A 205 -13.98 -5.59 -9.77
CA ILE A 205 -14.21 -4.85 -11.01
C ILE A 205 -13.18 -3.71 -11.07
N GLU A 206 -12.53 -3.60 -12.22
CA GLU A 206 -11.64 -2.49 -12.51
C GLU A 206 -12.42 -1.18 -12.59
N PRO A 207 -11.99 -0.12 -11.88
CA PRO A 207 -12.60 1.20 -12.01
C PRO A 207 -12.46 1.71 -13.44
N SER A 208 -13.57 2.07 -14.05
CA SER A 208 -13.56 2.62 -15.42
C SER A 208 -12.98 4.03 -15.42
N SER A 209 -11.88 4.23 -16.13
CA SER A 209 -11.37 5.57 -16.47
C SER A 209 -11.13 5.66 -17.96
N THR A 210 -11.86 6.57 -18.60
CA THR A 210 -11.74 6.80 -20.05
C THR A 210 -10.98 8.07 -20.39
N LYS A 211 -10.62 8.89 -19.37
CA LYS A 211 -10.01 10.21 -19.59
C LYS A 211 -8.62 10.28 -18.95
N ASN A 212 -7.68 10.89 -19.67
CA ASN A 212 -6.33 11.22 -19.17
C ASN A 212 -5.57 10.01 -18.58
N VAL A 213 -5.55 8.87 -19.28
CA VAL A 213 -4.79 7.71 -18.85
C VAL A 213 -3.33 7.88 -19.26
N PHE A 214 -2.43 7.81 -18.29
CA PHE A 214 -0.99 7.92 -18.45
C PHE A 214 -0.31 6.58 -18.14
N ASN A 215 0.82 6.30 -18.77
CA ASN A 215 1.77 5.35 -18.19
C ASN A 215 2.63 6.05 -17.12
N LEU A 216 3.39 5.31 -16.34
CA LEU A 216 4.21 5.86 -15.24
C LEU A 216 5.18 6.95 -15.70
N ASN A 217 5.85 6.76 -16.85
CA ASN A 217 6.81 7.75 -17.37
C ASN A 217 6.13 9.06 -17.75
N LYS A 218 4.99 8.98 -18.45
CA LYS A 218 4.21 10.16 -18.83
C LYS A 218 3.60 10.84 -17.61
N ALA A 219 3.14 10.09 -16.62
CA ALA A 219 2.65 10.64 -15.36
C ALA A 219 3.76 11.44 -14.65
N TYR A 220 4.95 10.86 -14.52
CA TYR A 220 6.14 11.50 -13.95
C TYR A 220 6.49 12.82 -14.67
N THR A 221 6.63 12.78 -16.00
CA THR A 221 6.97 13.98 -16.78
C THR A 221 5.90 15.05 -16.70
N THR A 222 4.61 14.66 -16.70
CA THR A 222 3.48 15.60 -16.58
C THR A 222 3.45 16.29 -15.23
N ILE A 223 3.76 15.58 -14.12
CA ILE A 223 3.86 16.18 -12.79
C ILE A 223 4.96 17.22 -12.77
N ILE A 224 6.16 16.90 -13.28
CA ILE A 224 7.28 17.83 -13.36
C ILE A 224 6.91 19.08 -14.17
N GLU A 225 6.32 18.92 -15.34
CA GLU A 225 5.91 20.03 -16.19
C GLU A 225 4.89 20.96 -15.50
N LYS A 226 3.88 20.39 -14.85
CA LYS A 226 2.86 21.18 -14.13
C LYS A 226 3.41 21.91 -12.91
N THR A 227 4.47 21.41 -12.30
CA THR A 227 5.07 21.97 -11.09
C THR A 227 6.23 22.92 -11.35
N LYS A 228 6.74 23.01 -12.60
CA LYS A 228 7.84 23.92 -12.96
C LYS A 228 7.60 25.37 -12.52
N GLY A 229 6.39 25.88 -12.65
CA GLY A 229 6.03 27.24 -12.24
C GLY A 229 5.94 27.47 -10.73
N TRP A 230 5.98 26.41 -9.93
CA TRP A 230 5.89 26.48 -8.46
C TRP A 230 7.27 26.38 -7.80
N MET A 231 8.27 25.92 -8.55
CA MET A 231 9.64 25.85 -8.11
C MET A 231 10.31 27.22 -8.31
N THR A 232 10.41 28.01 -7.25
CA THR A 232 11.04 29.35 -7.28
C THR A 232 12.56 29.31 -7.16
N GLY A 233 13.19 28.10 -7.14
CA GLY A 233 14.63 27.92 -7.01
C GLY A 233 15.10 26.56 -7.50
N SER A 234 16.39 26.47 -7.79
CA SER A 234 17.11 25.22 -8.11
C SER A 234 17.76 24.60 -6.87
N ASP A 235 17.36 25.03 -5.67
CA ASP A 235 17.92 24.59 -4.40
C ASP A 235 17.55 23.14 -4.04
N ALA A 236 18.26 22.59 -3.07
CA ALA A 236 18.04 21.21 -2.61
C ALA A 236 16.65 21.00 -2.01
N ASP A 237 16.05 22.01 -1.40
CA ASP A 237 14.75 21.93 -0.75
C ASP A 237 13.61 21.87 -1.79
N SER A 238 13.69 22.64 -2.87
CA SER A 238 12.74 22.57 -3.98
C SER A 238 12.74 21.19 -4.65
N ARG A 239 13.91 20.59 -4.82
CA ARG A 239 14.04 19.21 -5.35
C ARG A 239 13.45 18.18 -4.39
N LYS A 240 13.75 18.29 -3.11
CA LYS A 240 13.20 17.38 -2.09
C LYS A 240 11.68 17.45 -2.04
N TRP A 241 11.09 18.64 -2.13
CA TRP A 241 9.65 18.82 -2.18
C TRP A 241 9.04 18.17 -3.45
N LEU A 242 9.66 18.35 -4.61
CA LEU A 242 9.21 17.74 -5.86
C LEU A 242 9.24 16.20 -5.78
N ASP A 243 10.30 15.64 -5.24
CA ASP A 243 10.44 14.21 -5.02
C ASP A 243 9.31 13.68 -4.10
N GLN A 244 9.05 14.36 -2.99
CA GLN A 244 7.93 14.01 -2.08
C GLN A 244 6.59 14.05 -2.80
N LEU A 245 6.36 15.07 -3.62
CA LEU A 245 5.13 15.20 -4.39
C LEU A 245 4.96 14.05 -5.38
N ILE A 246 6.00 13.76 -6.17
CA ILE A 246 5.98 12.66 -7.15
C ILE A 246 5.70 11.32 -6.45
N TRP A 247 6.37 11.04 -5.34
CA TRP A 247 6.16 9.80 -4.60
C TRP A 247 4.75 9.71 -4.02
N ASN A 248 4.22 10.80 -3.47
CA ASN A 248 2.85 10.84 -2.98
C ASN A 248 1.79 10.69 -4.07
N VAL A 249 2.10 11.09 -5.30
CA VAL A 249 1.17 10.94 -6.43
C VAL A 249 1.25 9.53 -7.01
N LEU A 250 2.43 8.95 -7.14
CA LEU A 250 2.64 7.67 -7.82
C LEU A 250 2.60 6.44 -6.92
N LEU A 251 2.47 6.62 -5.60
CA LEU A 251 2.27 5.62 -4.55
C LEU A 251 1.05 5.96 -3.72
#